data_04a81c6689e8befb08bce10d715940e6
#
_entry.id   04a81c6689e8befb08bce10d715940e6
#
_cell.length_a   1.000
_cell.length_b   1.000
_cell.length_c   1.000
_cell.angle_alpha   90.00
_cell.angle_beta   90.00
_cell.angle_gamma   90.00
#
_symmetry.space_group_name_H-M   'P 1'
#
loop_
_entity.id
_entity.type
_entity.pdbx_description
1 polymer ?
#
loop_
_entity_poly.entity_id
_entity_poly.type
_entity_poly.pdbx_seq_one_letter_code
_entity_poly.pdbx_strand_id
1 'polypeptide(L)'
;MKTEIDIVILSFAQTEELKQVTINGLNSLMAAEDPELIKFNIIIVESQKELKPFQYDYGQTVYPDEPFGYNRYMNIGISMTSAPYICLCNNDLLFHPRWATEILKPFNTYQNLSSASPMCMIHHTKLGVIPNTGLYAGHRERTEVSGWCLFFKRSMLKLTGQLDENFMFRHASHDYTHLLSSLNLNHVLVTSSIVDHLDHTTLNQQEPERWNELMWKQDLYYEKKWGYRLGRKWEVL
;
A
#
# COMPACT_ATOMS: atom_id res chain seq x y z
N MET A 1 17.89 19.03 -7.09
CA MET A 1 17.17 18.01 -7.90
C MET A 1 15.94 17.59 -7.11
N LYS A 2 14.78 17.48 -7.80
CA LYS A 2 13.56 16.97 -7.19
C LYS A 2 13.73 15.48 -6.88
N THR A 3 13.21 15.03 -5.75
CA THR A 3 13.12 13.59 -5.47
C THR A 3 11.90 13.02 -6.19
N GLU A 4 12.11 11.99 -7.01
CA GLU A 4 11.03 11.31 -7.71
C GLU A 4 10.53 10.10 -6.92
N ILE A 5 9.22 9.98 -6.81
CA ILE A 5 8.53 8.88 -6.13
C ILE A 5 7.44 8.35 -7.07
N ASP A 6 7.47 7.06 -7.32
CA ASP A 6 6.39 6.37 -8.02
C ASP A 6 5.28 6.03 -7.04
N ILE A 7 4.07 6.46 -7.35
CA ILE A 7 2.87 6.20 -6.57
C ILE A 7 2.01 5.23 -7.38
N VAL A 8 1.74 4.05 -6.83
CA VAL A 8 0.82 3.08 -7.42
C VAL A 8 -0.41 2.99 -6.53
N ILE A 9 -1.56 3.37 -7.06
CA ILE A 9 -2.85 3.36 -6.35
C ILE A 9 -3.73 2.28 -6.96
N LEU A 10 -4.24 1.36 -6.13
CA LEU A 10 -5.26 0.43 -6.55
C LEU A 10 -6.64 1.04 -6.30
N SER A 11 -7.44 1.16 -7.35
CA SER A 11 -8.80 1.71 -7.31
C SER A 11 -9.83 0.66 -7.74
N PHE A 12 -11.03 0.78 -7.16
CA PHE A 12 -12.22 0.05 -7.59
C PHE A 12 -13.43 0.98 -7.50
N ALA A 13 -13.63 1.79 -8.53
CA ALA A 13 -14.67 2.82 -8.62
C ALA A 13 -16.00 2.24 -9.15
N GLN A 14 -16.61 1.33 -8.39
CA GLN A 14 -17.88 0.69 -8.75
C GLN A 14 -19.07 1.66 -8.67
N THR A 15 -18.99 2.69 -7.83
CA THR A 15 -19.99 3.75 -7.69
C THR A 15 -19.32 5.12 -7.78
N GLU A 16 -20.11 6.18 -7.99
CA GLU A 16 -19.60 7.56 -7.98
C GLU A 16 -18.97 7.92 -6.62
N GLU A 17 -19.52 7.41 -5.50
CA GLU A 17 -18.94 7.62 -4.17
C GLU A 17 -17.55 7.00 -4.07
N LEU A 18 -17.36 5.76 -4.53
CA LEU A 18 -16.05 5.08 -4.52
C LEU A 18 -15.06 5.76 -5.48
N LYS A 19 -15.52 6.24 -6.62
CA LYS A 19 -14.71 7.06 -7.53
C LYS A 19 -14.26 8.36 -6.86
N GLN A 20 -15.18 9.04 -6.14
CA GLN A 20 -14.86 10.25 -5.40
C GLN A 20 -13.85 10.03 -4.27
N VAL A 21 -13.86 8.85 -3.64
CA VAL A 21 -12.83 8.45 -2.66
C VAL A 21 -11.43 8.50 -3.29
N THR A 22 -11.26 7.90 -4.46
CA THR A 22 -9.98 7.93 -5.20
C THR A 22 -9.59 9.37 -5.59
N ILE A 23 -10.55 10.17 -6.07
CA ILE A 23 -10.31 11.58 -6.42
C ILE A 23 -9.85 12.38 -5.20
N ASN A 24 -10.50 12.20 -4.05
CA ASN A 24 -10.12 12.89 -2.81
C ASN A 24 -8.72 12.49 -2.33
N GLY A 25 -8.37 11.20 -2.41
CA GLY A 25 -7.03 10.70 -2.13
C GLY A 25 -5.97 11.36 -3.01
N LEU A 26 -6.21 11.41 -4.32
CA LEU A 26 -5.32 12.06 -5.30
C LEU A 26 -5.17 13.57 -5.03
N ASN A 27 -6.27 14.27 -4.75
CA ASN A 27 -6.24 15.69 -4.42
C ASN A 27 -5.40 15.95 -3.16
N SER A 28 -5.57 15.14 -2.11
CA SER A 28 -4.78 15.27 -0.89
C SER A 28 -3.29 14.98 -1.14
N LEU A 29 -2.98 13.96 -1.95
CA LEU A 29 -1.62 13.62 -2.34
C LEU A 29 -0.91 14.79 -3.04
N MET A 30 -1.58 15.39 -4.02
CA MET A 30 -1.01 16.49 -4.80
C MET A 30 -0.86 17.78 -3.98
N ALA A 31 -1.75 18.01 -3.02
CA ALA A 31 -1.71 19.19 -2.15
C ALA A 31 -0.69 19.05 -1.00
N ALA A 32 -0.21 17.83 -0.72
CA ALA A 32 0.58 17.53 0.48
C ALA A 32 2.06 17.92 0.38
N GLU A 33 2.61 18.14 -0.82
CA GLU A 33 4.04 18.38 -1.01
C GLU A 33 4.31 19.59 -1.91
N ASP A 34 5.48 20.18 -1.71
CA ASP A 34 6.01 21.20 -2.61
C ASP A 34 6.45 20.52 -3.93
N PRO A 35 5.83 20.88 -5.07
CA PRO A 35 6.18 20.30 -6.36
C PRO A 35 7.59 20.66 -6.84
N GLU A 36 8.28 21.63 -6.21
CA GLU A 36 9.68 21.93 -6.48
C GLU A 36 10.64 20.96 -5.75
N LEU A 37 10.18 20.29 -4.69
CA LEU A 37 10.97 19.33 -3.90
C LEU A 37 10.68 17.88 -4.27
N ILE A 38 9.40 17.54 -4.44
CA ILE A 38 8.92 16.18 -4.70
C ILE A 38 8.18 16.13 -6.03
N LYS A 39 8.46 15.10 -6.82
CA LYS A 39 7.72 14.77 -8.04
C LYS A 39 7.09 13.40 -7.88
N PHE A 40 5.77 13.33 -7.98
CA PHE A 40 5.03 12.08 -8.02
C PHE A 40 4.82 11.63 -9.47
N ASN A 41 5.20 10.37 -9.76
CA ASN A 41 4.80 9.67 -10.98
C ASN A 41 3.67 8.72 -10.58
N ILE A 42 2.44 9.03 -10.96
CA ILE A 42 1.25 8.37 -10.43
C ILE A 42 0.68 7.40 -11.46
N ILE A 43 0.48 6.15 -11.05
CA ILE A 43 -0.26 5.13 -11.79
C ILE A 43 -1.47 4.73 -10.94
N ILE A 44 -2.66 4.93 -11.47
CA ILE A 44 -3.90 4.44 -10.88
C ILE A 44 -4.30 3.17 -11.62
N VAL A 45 -4.23 2.04 -10.93
CA VAL A 45 -4.67 0.75 -11.48
C VAL A 45 -6.14 0.59 -11.11
N GLU A 46 -7.02 0.87 -12.08
CA GLU A 46 -8.47 0.81 -11.89
C GLU A 46 -8.99 -0.59 -12.23
N SER A 47 -9.59 -1.25 -11.23
CA SER A 47 -10.13 -2.59 -11.39
C SER A 47 -11.57 -2.63 -11.91
N GLN A 48 -12.30 -1.50 -11.88
CA GLN A 48 -13.63 -1.39 -12.48
C GLN A 48 -13.54 -1.12 -13.98
N LYS A 49 -13.55 -2.19 -14.78
CA LYS A 49 -13.32 -2.12 -16.23
C LYS A 49 -14.44 -1.36 -16.98
N GLU A 50 -15.64 -1.35 -16.44
CA GLU A 50 -16.79 -0.65 -17.03
C GLU A 50 -16.64 0.88 -16.97
N LEU A 51 -15.75 1.39 -16.11
CA LEU A 51 -15.45 2.81 -16.03
C LEU A 51 -14.64 3.32 -17.23
N LYS A 52 -13.98 2.41 -17.97
CA LYS A 52 -13.18 2.77 -19.16
C LYS A 52 -14.05 3.51 -20.20
N PRO A 53 -13.58 4.62 -20.81
CA PRO A 53 -12.20 5.11 -20.86
C PRO A 53 -11.89 6.26 -19.86
N PHE A 54 -12.57 6.34 -18.73
CA PHE A 54 -12.34 7.41 -17.75
C PHE A 54 -10.87 7.49 -17.32
N GLN A 55 -10.37 8.71 -17.16
CA GLN A 55 -9.02 8.99 -16.62
C GLN A 55 -9.17 9.90 -15.41
N TYR A 56 -8.45 9.60 -14.34
CA TYR A 56 -8.33 10.51 -13.22
C TYR A 56 -7.48 11.74 -13.61
N ASP A 57 -7.71 12.88 -12.99
CA ASP A 57 -7.04 14.15 -13.34
C ASP A 57 -5.52 14.12 -13.12
N TYR A 58 -5.04 13.29 -12.20
CA TYR A 58 -3.63 13.14 -11.88
C TYR A 58 -3.12 11.75 -12.24
N GLY A 59 -1.99 11.71 -12.94
CA GLY A 59 -1.31 10.47 -13.29
C GLY A 59 -1.93 9.74 -14.49
N GLN A 60 -1.59 8.48 -14.63
CA GLN A 60 -2.09 7.59 -15.68
C GLN A 60 -3.05 6.57 -15.09
N THR A 61 -4.26 6.50 -15.61
CA THR A 61 -5.22 5.43 -15.25
C THR A 61 -5.02 4.23 -16.17
N VAL A 62 -4.87 3.06 -15.57
CA VAL A 62 -4.64 1.79 -16.26
C VAL A 62 -5.76 0.82 -15.92
N TYR A 63 -6.30 0.14 -16.93
CA TYR A 63 -7.33 -0.88 -16.82
C TYR A 63 -6.73 -2.22 -17.26
N PRO A 64 -6.19 -3.04 -16.35
CA PRO A 64 -5.60 -4.32 -16.72
C PRO A 64 -6.61 -5.28 -17.35
N ASP A 65 -6.21 -5.99 -18.39
CA ASP A 65 -7.04 -7.06 -18.97
C ASP A 65 -6.99 -8.33 -18.13
N GLU A 66 -5.94 -8.50 -17.34
CA GLU A 66 -5.72 -9.61 -16.43
C GLU A 66 -6.81 -9.73 -15.36
N PRO A 67 -7.06 -10.94 -14.83
CA PRO A 67 -7.93 -11.13 -13.68
C PRO A 67 -7.43 -10.36 -12.46
N PHE A 68 -8.37 -9.82 -11.67
CA PHE A 68 -8.05 -9.08 -10.47
C PHE A 68 -7.16 -9.88 -9.51
N GLY A 69 -6.16 -9.21 -8.96
CA GLY A 69 -5.33 -9.62 -7.85
C GLY A 69 -4.60 -8.41 -7.32
N TYR A 70 -4.68 -8.15 -6.01
CA TYR A 70 -4.06 -6.97 -5.39
C TYR A 70 -2.58 -6.87 -5.77
N ASN A 71 -1.80 -7.90 -5.48
CA ASN A 71 -0.36 -7.90 -5.77
C ASN A 71 -0.07 -7.86 -7.28
N ARG A 72 -0.87 -8.55 -8.10
CA ARG A 72 -0.75 -8.48 -9.57
C ARG A 72 -0.92 -7.07 -10.08
N TYR A 73 -1.97 -6.39 -9.64
CA TYR A 73 -2.26 -5.03 -10.11
C TYR A 73 -1.22 -4.03 -9.61
N MET A 74 -0.72 -4.20 -8.38
CA MET A 74 0.43 -3.42 -7.89
C MET A 74 1.69 -3.68 -8.72
N ASN A 75 1.99 -4.92 -9.09
CA ASN A 75 3.11 -5.26 -9.96
C ASN A 75 2.99 -4.62 -11.36
N ILE A 76 1.79 -4.58 -11.93
CA ILE A 76 1.53 -3.87 -13.21
C ILE A 76 1.91 -2.40 -13.05
N GLY A 77 1.42 -1.71 -12.01
CA GLY A 77 1.77 -0.32 -11.75
C GLY A 77 3.27 -0.11 -11.53
N ILE A 78 3.93 -0.97 -10.75
CA ILE A 78 5.39 -0.93 -10.52
C ILE A 78 6.16 -1.05 -11.85
N SER A 79 5.72 -1.92 -12.75
CA SER A 79 6.40 -2.17 -14.04
C SER A 79 6.36 -0.98 -15.00
N MET A 80 5.42 -0.05 -14.80
CA MET A 80 5.23 1.14 -15.63
C MET A 80 6.04 2.35 -15.17
N THR A 81 6.80 2.22 -14.10
CA THR A 81 7.50 3.32 -13.44
C THR A 81 8.97 2.99 -13.18
N SER A 82 9.81 4.00 -12.85
CA SER A 82 11.26 3.82 -12.74
C SER A 82 11.94 4.68 -11.66
N ALA A 83 11.20 5.46 -10.87
CA ALA A 83 11.77 6.29 -9.81
C ALA A 83 12.47 5.45 -8.72
N PRO A 84 13.43 6.03 -7.98
CA PRO A 84 14.19 5.31 -6.96
C PRO A 84 13.36 4.86 -5.76
N TYR A 85 12.21 5.50 -5.53
CA TYR A 85 11.27 5.16 -4.46
C TYR A 85 9.92 4.78 -5.03
N ILE A 86 9.26 3.83 -4.38
CA ILE A 86 7.93 3.34 -4.72
C ILE A 86 7.04 3.48 -3.48
N CYS A 87 5.81 3.94 -3.69
CA CYS A 87 4.75 3.93 -2.69
C CYS A 87 3.53 3.18 -3.24
N LEU A 88 3.16 2.08 -2.61
CA LEU A 88 1.95 1.32 -2.95
C LEU A 88 0.84 1.76 -2.01
N CYS A 89 -0.27 2.21 -2.58
CA CYS A 89 -1.34 2.87 -1.85
C CYS A 89 -2.70 2.23 -2.10
N ASN A 90 -3.52 2.15 -1.03
CA ASN A 90 -4.96 2.08 -1.20
C ASN A 90 -5.48 3.42 -1.75
N ASN A 91 -6.71 3.41 -2.26
CA ASN A 91 -7.33 4.63 -2.82
C ASN A 91 -8.01 5.53 -1.77
N ASP A 92 -8.23 5.03 -0.56
CA ASP A 92 -8.95 5.70 0.54
C ASP A 92 -8.00 6.32 1.57
N LEU A 93 -6.93 6.95 1.08
CA LEU A 93 -5.92 7.62 1.90
C LEU A 93 -6.12 9.13 1.91
N LEU A 94 -5.83 9.75 3.07
CA LEU A 94 -5.68 11.19 3.24
C LEU A 94 -4.23 11.50 3.55
N PHE A 95 -3.54 12.15 2.62
CA PHE A 95 -2.15 12.55 2.76
C PHE A 95 -2.05 13.92 3.43
N HIS A 96 -1.32 13.98 4.54
CA HIS A 96 -1.10 15.22 5.27
C HIS A 96 0.12 15.99 4.73
N PRO A 97 0.21 17.31 4.95
CA PRO A 97 1.32 18.11 4.45
C PRO A 97 2.69 17.56 4.85
N ARG A 98 3.58 17.47 3.87
CA ARG A 98 4.99 17.03 4.00
C ARG A 98 5.17 15.55 4.33
N TRP A 99 4.19 14.69 4.14
CA TRP A 99 4.30 13.26 4.43
C TRP A 99 5.47 12.59 3.69
N ALA A 100 5.65 12.91 2.38
CA ALA A 100 6.73 12.33 1.59
C ALA A 100 8.10 12.94 1.96
N THR A 101 8.15 14.23 2.23
CA THR A 101 9.34 14.89 2.78
C THR A 101 9.77 14.24 4.09
N GLU A 102 8.84 13.95 4.99
CA GLU A 102 9.13 13.35 6.29
C GLU A 102 9.53 11.86 6.17
N ILE A 103 8.86 11.08 5.32
CA ILE A 103 9.21 9.66 5.16
C ILE A 103 10.57 9.45 4.49
N LEU A 104 11.04 10.41 3.69
CA LEU A 104 12.34 10.35 3.04
C LEU A 104 13.52 10.63 4.00
N LYS A 105 13.31 11.39 5.09
CA LYS A 105 14.38 11.74 6.03
C LYS A 105 15.18 10.53 6.56
N PRO A 106 14.52 9.45 7.08
CA PRO A 106 15.26 8.30 7.54
C PRO A 106 16.05 7.57 6.45
N PHE A 107 15.61 7.60 5.19
CA PHE A 107 16.36 6.99 4.09
C PHE A 107 17.66 7.74 3.77
N ASN A 108 17.70 9.05 4.02
CA ASN A 108 18.89 9.87 3.89
C ASN A 108 19.85 9.66 5.05
N THR A 109 19.34 9.32 6.24
CA THR A 109 20.13 9.11 7.46
C THR A 109 20.63 7.67 7.57
N TYR A 110 19.79 6.69 7.24
CA TYR A 110 20.07 5.26 7.39
C TYR A 110 20.17 4.58 6.03
N GLN A 111 21.39 4.40 5.53
CA GLN A 111 21.62 3.84 4.19
C GLN A 111 21.06 2.42 4.01
N ASN A 112 21.06 1.63 5.10
CA ASN A 112 20.54 0.26 5.12
C ASN A 112 19.01 0.17 5.31
N LEU A 113 18.30 1.31 5.41
CA LEU A 113 16.85 1.32 5.45
C LEU A 113 16.30 0.93 4.06
N SER A 114 15.44 -0.08 4.03
CA SER A 114 14.85 -0.62 2.79
C SER A 114 13.44 -0.12 2.54
N SER A 115 12.67 0.02 3.62
CA SER A 115 11.24 0.27 3.59
C SER A 115 10.80 1.12 4.78
N ALA A 116 9.71 1.85 4.64
CA ALA A 116 9.10 2.63 5.71
C ALA A 116 7.57 2.68 5.54
N SER A 117 6.85 2.97 6.61
CA SER A 117 5.44 3.29 6.57
C SER A 117 5.17 4.65 7.21
N PRO A 118 4.24 5.45 6.69
CA PRO A 118 3.73 6.62 7.38
C PRO A 118 2.83 6.21 8.55
N MET A 119 2.73 7.07 9.53
CA MET A 119 1.78 6.93 10.63
C MET A 119 0.37 7.29 10.15
N CYS A 120 -0.61 6.49 10.55
CA CYS A 120 -2.03 6.82 10.44
C CYS A 120 -2.55 7.30 11.80
N MET A 121 -3.04 8.54 11.88
CA MET A 121 -3.55 9.11 13.12
C MET A 121 -4.78 8.33 13.62
N ILE A 122 -5.65 7.90 12.71
CA ILE A 122 -6.88 7.17 13.04
C ILE A 122 -6.57 5.80 13.68
N HIS A 123 -5.49 5.14 13.21
CA HIS A 123 -5.15 3.78 13.62
C HIS A 123 -4.08 3.73 14.72
N HIS A 124 -2.91 4.34 14.48
CA HIS A 124 -1.75 4.15 15.35
C HIS A 124 -1.90 4.83 16.72
N THR A 125 -2.70 5.92 16.84
CA THR A 125 -2.99 6.53 18.14
C THR A 125 -3.74 5.59 19.07
N LYS A 126 -4.60 4.71 18.51
CA LYS A 126 -5.29 3.67 19.30
C LYS A 126 -4.33 2.60 19.84
N LEU A 127 -3.16 2.46 19.22
CA LEU A 127 -2.07 1.58 19.68
C LEU A 127 -1.10 2.31 20.64
N GLY A 128 -1.38 3.57 20.99
CA GLY A 128 -0.52 4.37 21.86
C GLY A 128 0.66 5.03 21.19
N VAL A 129 0.76 4.99 19.84
CA VAL A 129 1.81 5.70 19.11
C VAL A 129 1.51 7.19 19.10
N ILE A 130 2.51 8.01 19.45
CA ILE A 130 2.39 9.46 19.51
C ILE A 130 3.05 10.08 18.25
N PRO A 131 2.38 11.04 17.58
CA PRO A 131 2.97 11.73 16.41
C PRO A 131 4.25 12.46 16.78
N ASN A 132 5.19 12.53 15.82
CA ASN A 132 6.47 13.25 15.95
C ASN A 132 7.37 12.74 17.09
N THR A 133 7.25 11.48 17.51
CA THR A 133 8.11 10.88 18.54
C THR A 133 9.32 10.11 17.99
N GLY A 134 9.44 10.03 16.65
CA GLY A 134 10.61 9.41 16.00
C GLY A 134 10.25 8.21 15.13
N LEU A 135 11.14 7.21 15.14
CA LEU A 135 11.05 6.02 14.30
C LEU A 135 10.80 4.78 15.16
N TYR A 136 9.84 3.95 14.75
CA TYR A 136 9.62 2.65 15.38
C TYR A 136 10.04 1.55 14.40
N ALA A 137 11.12 0.87 14.71
CA ALA A 137 11.63 -0.24 13.88
C ALA A 137 10.86 -1.52 14.16
N GLY A 138 10.52 -2.26 13.13
CA GLY A 138 9.81 -3.53 13.26
C GLY A 138 9.14 -3.98 11.96
N HIS A 139 8.55 -5.17 12.01
CA HIS A 139 7.90 -5.80 10.86
C HIS A 139 6.46 -6.27 11.18
N ARG A 140 5.84 -5.77 12.26
CA ARG A 140 4.46 -6.17 12.60
C ARG A 140 3.49 -5.44 11.70
N GLU A 141 2.67 -6.21 11.00
CA GLU A 141 1.59 -5.70 10.17
C GLU A 141 0.60 -4.91 11.04
N ARG A 142 0.09 -3.78 10.51
CA ARG A 142 -0.77 -2.81 11.18
C ARG A 142 -0.17 -2.15 12.44
N THR A 143 1.12 -2.35 12.70
CA THR A 143 1.86 -1.69 13.79
C THR A 143 2.99 -0.86 13.20
N GLU A 144 4.11 -1.47 12.83
CA GLU A 144 5.18 -0.75 12.12
C GLU A 144 4.92 -0.72 10.61
N VAL A 145 4.33 -1.78 10.04
CA VAL A 145 4.04 -1.87 8.60
C VAL A 145 2.58 -1.52 8.33
N SER A 146 2.35 -0.41 7.62
CA SER A 146 1.03 0.04 7.18
C SER A 146 0.74 -0.53 5.79
N GLY A 147 0.03 -1.68 5.72
CA GLY A 147 -0.27 -2.37 4.46
C GLY A 147 -1.05 -1.52 3.44
N TRP A 148 -1.70 -0.46 3.88
CA TRP A 148 -2.42 0.50 3.04
C TRP A 148 -1.54 1.57 2.39
N CYS A 149 -0.27 1.74 2.87
CA CYS A 149 0.69 2.70 2.34
C CYS A 149 2.12 2.19 2.57
N LEU A 150 2.65 1.43 1.61
CA LEU A 150 3.97 0.80 1.67
C LEU A 150 4.97 1.63 0.87
N PHE A 151 5.93 2.24 1.55
CA PHE A 151 6.99 3.04 0.93
C PHE A 151 8.34 2.31 0.99
N PHE A 152 9.03 2.15 -0.14
CA PHE A 152 10.30 1.44 -0.18
C PHE A 152 11.24 1.89 -1.30
N LYS A 153 12.54 1.61 -1.15
CA LYS A 153 13.51 1.79 -2.23
C LYS A 153 13.24 0.79 -3.36
N ARG A 154 13.20 1.25 -4.61
CA ARG A 154 13.06 0.35 -5.78
C ARG A 154 14.14 -0.73 -5.81
N SER A 155 15.36 -0.42 -5.35
CA SER A 155 16.45 -1.39 -5.27
C SER A 155 16.12 -2.62 -4.40
N MET A 156 15.16 -2.51 -3.48
CA MET A 156 14.68 -3.62 -2.65
C MET A 156 14.13 -4.77 -3.53
N LEU A 157 13.49 -4.44 -4.65
CA LEU A 157 12.94 -5.44 -5.59
C LEU A 157 13.99 -6.39 -6.18
N LYS A 158 15.28 -6.01 -6.15
CA LYS A 158 16.37 -6.93 -6.53
C LYS A 158 16.57 -8.07 -5.52
N LEU A 159 16.15 -7.88 -4.29
CA LEU A 159 16.25 -8.85 -3.21
C LEU A 159 14.94 -9.61 -2.99
N THR A 160 13.82 -8.90 -3.06
CA THR A 160 12.49 -9.45 -2.77
C THR A 160 11.83 -10.08 -4.00
N GLY A 161 12.24 -9.68 -5.21
CA GLY A 161 11.45 -9.90 -6.41
C GLY A 161 10.20 -9.02 -6.44
N GLN A 162 9.28 -9.36 -7.32
CA GLN A 162 7.94 -8.77 -7.38
C GLN A 162 7.08 -9.27 -6.24
N LEU A 163 5.96 -8.57 -5.96
CA LEU A 163 4.95 -9.04 -5.02
C LEU A 163 4.37 -10.38 -5.49
N ASP A 164 4.14 -11.30 -4.56
CA ASP A 164 3.61 -12.62 -4.86
C ASP A 164 2.14 -12.56 -5.32
N GLU A 165 1.91 -12.77 -6.61
CA GLU A 165 0.58 -12.65 -7.23
C GLU A 165 -0.43 -13.72 -6.84
N ASN A 166 0.00 -14.75 -6.10
CA ASN A 166 -0.92 -15.71 -5.51
C ASN A 166 -1.72 -15.07 -4.36
N PHE A 167 -1.27 -13.94 -3.79
CA PHE A 167 -2.07 -13.16 -2.86
C PHE A 167 -2.97 -12.19 -3.63
N MET A 168 -4.23 -12.59 -3.80
CA MET A 168 -5.21 -11.81 -4.54
C MET A 168 -5.71 -10.58 -3.77
N PHE A 169 -5.76 -10.65 -2.42
CA PHE A 169 -6.15 -9.56 -1.55
C PHE A 169 -5.66 -9.77 -0.13
N ARG A 170 -6.27 -10.73 0.62
CA ARG A 170 -5.90 -11.04 1.99
C ARG A 170 -4.44 -11.50 2.07
N HIS A 171 -3.77 -11.15 3.16
CA HIS A 171 -2.37 -11.47 3.43
C HIS A 171 -1.33 -10.84 2.49
N ALA A 172 -1.70 -9.97 1.56
CA ALA A 172 -0.73 -9.26 0.74
C ALA A 172 0.28 -8.47 1.60
N SER A 173 -0.21 -7.73 2.60
CA SER A 173 0.64 -7.00 3.56
C SER A 173 1.36 -7.91 4.55
N HIS A 174 0.73 -9.01 4.99
CA HIS A 174 1.38 -10.00 5.84
C HIS A 174 2.54 -10.71 5.11
N ASP A 175 2.35 -11.05 3.84
CA ASP A 175 3.42 -11.61 3.00
C ASP A 175 4.61 -10.66 2.90
N TYR A 176 4.32 -9.38 2.66
CA TYR A 176 5.34 -8.33 2.64
C TYR A 176 6.10 -8.22 3.97
N THR A 177 5.42 -8.25 5.12
CA THR A 177 6.07 -8.18 6.43
C THR A 177 6.97 -9.39 6.69
N HIS A 178 6.51 -10.60 6.35
CA HIS A 178 7.31 -11.82 6.47
C HIS A 178 8.53 -11.79 5.55
N LEU A 179 8.38 -11.29 4.34
CA LEU A 179 9.47 -11.16 3.39
C LEU A 179 10.55 -10.20 3.90
N LEU A 180 10.17 -9.03 4.42
CA LEU A 180 11.10 -8.09 5.03
C LEU A 180 11.87 -8.75 6.19
N SER A 181 11.15 -9.43 7.09
CA SER A 181 11.75 -10.09 8.24
C SER A 181 12.70 -11.23 7.84
N SER A 182 12.27 -12.08 6.91
CA SER A 182 13.07 -13.27 6.47
C SER A 182 14.37 -12.86 5.76
N LEU A 183 14.37 -11.71 5.08
CA LEU A 183 15.54 -11.17 4.39
C LEU A 183 16.34 -10.17 5.25
N ASN A 184 15.97 -9.97 6.52
CA ASN A 184 16.58 -8.98 7.42
C ASN A 184 16.61 -7.56 6.81
N LEU A 185 15.56 -7.18 6.11
CA LEU A 185 15.41 -5.84 5.51
C LEU A 185 14.85 -4.88 6.55
N ASN A 186 15.54 -3.78 6.79
CA ASN A 186 15.13 -2.80 7.79
C ASN A 186 13.86 -2.05 7.34
N HIS A 187 12.91 -1.96 8.26
CA HIS A 187 11.66 -1.20 8.12
C HIS A 187 11.40 -0.35 9.34
N VAL A 188 10.80 0.84 9.14
CA VAL A 188 10.40 1.75 10.22
C VAL A 188 9.03 2.37 9.96
N LEU A 189 8.26 2.56 11.03
CA LEU A 189 7.14 3.50 11.05
C LEU A 189 7.70 4.91 11.34
N VAL A 190 7.36 5.87 10.49
CA VAL A 190 7.81 7.27 10.61
C VAL A 190 6.67 8.10 11.19
N THR A 191 6.79 8.50 12.46
CA THR A 191 5.67 9.18 13.15
C THR A 191 5.51 10.66 12.80
N SER A 192 6.45 11.25 12.08
CA SER A 192 6.32 12.60 11.51
C SER A 192 5.73 12.60 10.08
N SER A 193 5.69 11.46 9.42
CA SER A 193 5.03 11.27 8.13
C SER A 193 3.60 10.79 8.38
N ILE A 194 2.60 11.59 8.05
CA ILE A 194 1.20 11.28 8.36
C ILE A 194 0.40 10.99 7.08
N VAL A 195 -0.20 9.80 7.04
CA VAL A 195 -1.17 9.40 6.00
C VAL A 195 -2.28 8.62 6.67
N ASP A 196 -3.48 9.19 6.69
CA ASP A 196 -4.63 8.53 7.29
C ASP A 196 -5.30 7.57 6.32
N HIS A 197 -5.69 6.40 6.82
CA HIS A 197 -6.50 5.41 6.13
C HIS A 197 -7.96 5.55 6.59
N LEU A 198 -8.85 5.87 5.67
CA LEU A 198 -10.22 6.24 5.98
C LEU A 198 -11.14 5.03 6.17
N ASP A 199 -10.61 3.82 5.95
CA ASP A 199 -11.29 2.53 6.20
C ASP A 199 -12.62 2.36 5.43
N HIS A 200 -12.73 2.99 4.24
CA HIS A 200 -13.88 2.83 3.35
C HIS A 200 -13.78 1.47 2.66
N THR A 201 -14.38 0.47 3.27
CA THR A 201 -14.21 -0.91 2.89
C THR A 201 -14.98 -1.27 1.61
N THR A 202 -14.33 -1.10 0.46
CA THR A 202 -14.77 -1.67 -0.81
C THR A 202 -15.02 -3.18 -0.69
N LEU A 203 -14.26 -3.85 0.18
CA LEU A 203 -14.41 -5.28 0.45
C LEU A 203 -15.80 -5.65 1.02
N ASN A 204 -16.35 -4.82 1.90
CA ASN A 204 -17.66 -5.08 2.53
C ASN A 204 -18.83 -4.97 1.55
N GLN A 205 -18.60 -4.42 0.36
CA GLN A 205 -19.59 -4.31 -0.72
C GLN A 205 -19.51 -5.48 -1.72
N GLN A 206 -18.58 -6.44 -1.50
CA GLN A 206 -18.46 -7.61 -2.38
C GLN A 206 -19.52 -8.66 -2.09
N GLU A 207 -19.98 -9.34 -3.14
CA GLU A 207 -20.83 -10.51 -3.02
C GLU A 207 -20.18 -11.61 -2.17
N PRO A 208 -20.93 -12.39 -1.39
CA PRO A 208 -20.39 -13.38 -0.44
C PRO A 208 -19.43 -14.39 -1.07
N GLU A 209 -19.68 -14.85 -2.29
CA GLU A 209 -18.81 -15.79 -3.01
C GLU A 209 -17.46 -15.14 -3.34
N ARG A 210 -17.50 -13.89 -3.83
CA ARG A 210 -16.27 -13.12 -4.12
C ARG A 210 -15.51 -12.79 -2.85
N TRP A 211 -16.22 -12.42 -1.79
CA TRP A 211 -15.63 -12.19 -0.46
C TRP A 211 -14.89 -13.43 0.02
N ASN A 212 -15.52 -14.63 -0.04
CA ASN A 212 -14.90 -15.90 0.34
C ASN A 212 -13.63 -16.18 -0.49
N GLU A 213 -13.65 -15.94 -1.79
CA GLU A 213 -12.48 -16.13 -2.65
C GLU A 213 -11.32 -15.22 -2.25
N LEU A 214 -11.60 -13.94 -2.02
CA LEU A 214 -10.60 -12.95 -1.64
C LEU A 214 -10.03 -13.17 -0.22
N MET A 215 -10.79 -13.78 0.66
CA MET A 215 -10.43 -13.95 2.06
C MET A 215 -9.94 -15.38 2.38
N TRP A 216 -10.80 -16.38 2.28
CA TRP A 216 -10.48 -17.71 2.82
C TRP A 216 -9.50 -18.54 1.99
N LYS A 217 -9.55 -18.45 0.66
CA LYS A 217 -8.61 -19.19 -0.20
C LYS A 217 -7.16 -18.76 0.02
N GLN A 218 -6.97 -17.50 0.43
CA GLN A 218 -5.64 -16.93 0.68
C GLN A 218 -5.01 -17.46 1.98
N ASP A 219 -5.82 -17.83 2.97
CA ASP A 219 -5.33 -18.37 4.23
C ASP A 219 -4.52 -19.64 4.03
N LEU A 220 -5.02 -20.58 3.21
CA LEU A 220 -4.32 -21.85 2.92
C LEU A 220 -2.98 -21.64 2.22
N TYR A 221 -2.95 -20.69 1.25
CA TYR A 221 -1.71 -20.40 0.56
C TYR A 221 -0.68 -19.76 1.50
N TYR A 222 -1.12 -18.82 2.34
CA TYR A 222 -0.28 -18.16 3.34
C TYR A 222 0.32 -19.17 4.33
N GLU A 223 -0.51 -20.05 4.89
CA GLU A 223 -0.05 -21.13 5.79
C GLU A 223 0.99 -22.03 5.14
N LYS A 224 0.76 -22.40 3.86
CA LYS A 224 1.68 -23.26 3.10
C LYS A 224 3.01 -22.56 2.84
N LYS A 225 2.97 -21.26 2.46
CA LYS A 225 4.16 -20.49 2.10
C LYS A 225 5.06 -20.26 3.32
N TRP A 226 4.48 -19.89 4.45
CA TRP A 226 5.22 -19.43 5.62
C TRP A 226 5.30 -20.44 6.77
N GLY A 227 4.67 -21.60 6.63
CA GLY A 227 4.63 -22.64 7.68
C GLY A 227 3.85 -22.20 8.92
N TYR A 228 3.01 -21.19 8.81
CA TYR A 228 2.27 -20.56 9.90
C TYR A 228 0.84 -21.09 9.93
N ARG A 229 0.38 -21.61 11.08
CA ARG A 229 -1.02 -22.02 11.23
C ARG A 229 -1.83 -20.87 11.81
N LEU A 230 -2.72 -20.32 10.99
CA LEU A 230 -3.74 -19.42 11.48
C LEU A 230 -4.67 -20.21 12.39
N GLY A 231 -4.73 -19.87 13.67
CA GLY A 231 -5.56 -20.57 14.67
C GLY A 231 -7.04 -20.49 14.30
N ARG A 232 -7.49 -21.41 13.43
CA ARG A 232 -8.91 -21.52 13.04
C ARG A 232 -9.62 -22.34 14.10
N LYS A 233 -10.70 -21.81 14.65
CA LYS A 233 -11.72 -22.66 15.26
C LYS A 233 -12.46 -23.34 14.11
N TRP A 234 -12.12 -24.60 13.83
CA TRP A 234 -12.93 -25.44 12.96
C TRP A 234 -14.25 -25.70 13.68
N GLU A 235 -15.35 -25.12 13.24
CA GLU A 235 -16.65 -25.67 13.52
C GLU A 235 -16.78 -26.88 12.62
N VAL A 236 -16.73 -28.07 13.23
CA VAL A 236 -17.09 -29.32 12.56
C VAL A 236 -18.62 -29.24 12.34
N LEU A 237 -19.04 -29.05 11.10
CA LEU A 237 -20.45 -29.23 10.69
C LEU A 237 -20.76 -30.72 10.60
#